data_522193381481ed97af6b26cfb823efc2
#
_entry.id   522193381481ed97af6b26cfb823efc2
#
_cell.length_a   1.000
_cell.length_b   1.000
_cell.length_c   1.000
_cell.angle_alpha   90.00
_cell.angle_beta   90.00
_cell.angle_gamma   90.00
#
_symmetry.space_group_name_H-M   'P 1'
#
loop_
_entity.id
_entity.type
_entity.pdbx_description
1 polymer ?
#
loop_
_entity_poly.entity_id
_entity_poly.type
_entity_poly.pdbx_seq_one_letter_code
_entity_poly.pdbx_strand_id
1 'polypeptide(L)'
;MKTATTILLTIIYAVTAWGEPADTTAATPRKSWVKSFLDYFNDANKNKNNKKFDFSIIGGPHYSTDTELGLGLVAAGLYRNHDTDSLLPPSNVSIFGDVSTVGFYMLGVRGTNIFPHDRYRLSYTTFFYSFPSDFWGIGFDNGNDDGNKSEMRRWQAKAKVTLLRKLGDNLYAGPSATFDYVRGSRIE
;
A
#
# COMPACT_ATOMS: atom_id res chain seq x y z
N MET A 1 -22.49 -9.31 15.15
CA MET A 1 -21.41 -9.40 16.16
C MET A 1 -21.02 -10.82 16.59
N LYS A 2 -21.81 -11.87 16.39
CA LYS A 2 -21.47 -13.26 16.84
C LYS A 2 -20.59 -14.05 15.84
N THR A 3 -20.56 -13.70 14.58
CA THR A 3 -19.84 -14.42 13.52
C THR A 3 -18.34 -14.11 13.44
N ALA A 4 -17.95 -12.86 13.70
CA ALA A 4 -16.54 -12.45 13.65
C ALA A 4 -15.70 -13.06 14.80
N THR A 5 -16.30 -13.16 16.00
CA THR A 5 -15.65 -13.76 17.16
C THR A 5 -15.44 -15.27 16.99
N THR A 6 -16.33 -15.94 16.27
CA THR A 6 -16.23 -17.39 16.00
C THR A 6 -15.10 -17.68 15.00
N ILE A 7 -14.92 -16.83 14.00
CA ILE A 7 -13.84 -16.99 12.99
C ILE A 7 -12.47 -16.75 13.64
N LEU A 8 -12.34 -15.76 14.51
CA LEU A 8 -11.08 -15.48 15.21
C LEU A 8 -10.69 -16.63 16.16
N LEU A 9 -11.66 -17.18 16.88
CA LEU A 9 -11.44 -18.35 17.76
C LEU A 9 -11.08 -19.61 16.96
N THR A 10 -11.65 -19.81 15.77
CA THR A 10 -11.31 -20.96 14.91
C THR A 10 -9.89 -20.87 14.36
N ILE A 11 -9.42 -19.65 14.03
CA ILE A 11 -8.05 -19.44 13.58
C ILE A 11 -7.05 -19.68 14.71
N ILE A 12 -7.36 -19.25 15.94
CA ILE A 12 -6.50 -19.48 17.12
C ILE A 12 -6.48 -20.97 17.49
N TYR A 13 -7.62 -21.68 17.41
CA TYR A 13 -7.66 -23.12 17.65
C TYR A 13 -6.92 -23.94 16.58
N ALA A 14 -6.93 -23.51 15.32
CA ALA A 14 -6.19 -24.18 14.25
C ALA A 14 -4.65 -24.07 14.43
N VAL A 15 -4.16 -23.01 15.09
CA VAL A 15 -2.74 -22.82 15.37
C VAL A 15 -2.28 -23.64 16.59
N THR A 16 -3.18 -23.93 17.56
CA THR A 16 -2.82 -24.69 18.77
C THR A 16 -3.00 -26.22 18.63
N ALA A 17 -3.77 -26.68 17.62
CA ALA A 17 -4.02 -28.11 17.39
C ALA A 17 -2.92 -28.86 16.63
N TRP A 18 -1.80 -28.20 16.27
CA TRP A 18 -0.70 -28.80 15.53
C TRP A 18 0.58 -29.05 16.38
N GLY A 19 0.41 -29.30 17.66
CA GLY A 19 1.48 -29.56 18.61
C GLY A 19 1.39 -30.92 19.26
N GLU A 20 1.36 -32.05 18.53
CA GLU A 20 1.73 -33.35 19.06
C GLU A 20 2.97 -33.88 18.32
N PRO A 21 3.97 -34.43 19.07
CA PRO A 21 5.19 -34.97 18.45
C PRO A 21 4.90 -36.39 17.92
N ALA A 22 4.79 -36.52 16.62
CA ALA A 22 4.81 -37.80 15.95
C ALA A 22 6.25 -38.17 15.57
N ASP A 23 6.57 -39.42 15.84
CA ASP A 23 7.81 -40.15 15.74
C ASP A 23 8.68 -39.92 14.50
N THR A 24 9.96 -40.02 14.74
CA THR A 24 11.11 -39.87 13.88
C THR A 24 11.11 -40.87 12.71
N THR A 25 10.79 -40.41 11.53
CA THR A 25 11.36 -40.96 10.29
C THR A 25 11.68 -39.80 9.35
N ALA A 26 12.91 -39.77 8.85
CA ALA A 26 13.50 -38.67 8.10
C ALA A 26 12.68 -38.25 6.88
N ALA A 27 11.76 -37.29 7.08
CA ALA A 27 11.11 -36.55 6.00
C ALA A 27 11.88 -35.26 5.81
N THR A 28 12.41 -35.05 4.61
CA THR A 28 12.97 -33.77 4.13
C THR A 28 12.07 -32.62 4.57
N PRO A 29 12.59 -31.58 5.28
CA PRO A 29 11.74 -30.52 5.79
C PRO A 29 11.09 -29.81 4.60
N ARG A 30 9.80 -30.01 4.40
CA ARG A 30 9.00 -29.16 3.52
C ARG A 30 9.17 -27.75 4.06
N LYS A 31 9.94 -26.93 3.35
CA LYS A 31 10.04 -25.49 3.66
C LYS A 31 8.62 -24.97 3.73
N SER A 32 8.15 -24.64 4.95
CA SER A 32 6.84 -24.06 5.13
C SER A 32 6.78 -22.82 4.23
N TRP A 33 5.74 -22.71 3.39
CA TRP A 33 5.56 -21.56 2.52
C TRP A 33 5.57 -20.24 3.31
N VAL A 34 5.11 -20.26 4.58
CA VAL A 34 5.17 -19.14 5.52
C VAL A 34 6.63 -18.77 5.83
N LYS A 35 7.51 -19.75 6.08
CA LYS A 35 8.93 -19.50 6.33
C LYS A 35 9.60 -18.94 5.07
N SER A 36 9.30 -19.49 3.90
CA SER A 36 9.84 -18.96 2.62
C SER A 36 9.36 -17.53 2.34
N PHE A 37 8.12 -17.22 2.71
CA PHE A 37 7.55 -15.88 2.61
C PHE A 37 8.24 -14.91 3.58
N LEU A 38 8.40 -15.27 4.85
CA LEU A 38 9.11 -14.46 5.85
C LEU A 38 10.60 -14.29 5.51
N ASP A 39 11.26 -15.33 5.03
CA ASP A 39 12.65 -15.29 4.58
C ASP A 39 12.81 -14.33 3.39
N TYR A 40 11.85 -14.33 2.44
CA TYR A 40 11.83 -13.39 1.33
C TYR A 40 11.73 -11.93 1.80
N PHE A 41 10.85 -11.62 2.77
CA PHE A 41 10.74 -10.27 3.35
C PHE A 41 12.01 -9.87 4.10
N ASN A 42 12.59 -10.77 4.88
CA ASN A 42 13.84 -10.54 5.60
C ASN A 42 15.01 -10.30 4.64
N ASP A 43 15.08 -11.05 3.54
CA ASP A 43 16.14 -10.91 2.54
C ASP A 43 15.96 -9.68 1.65
N ALA A 44 14.71 -9.29 1.35
CA ALA A 44 14.40 -8.06 0.62
C ALA A 44 14.82 -6.81 1.41
N ASN A 45 14.79 -6.87 2.74
CA ASN A 45 15.16 -5.76 3.62
C ASN A 45 16.62 -5.77 4.09
N LYS A 46 17.43 -6.77 3.69
CA LYS A 46 18.87 -6.76 3.96
C LYS A 46 19.57 -5.75 3.06
N ASN A 47 20.17 -4.75 3.70
CA ASN A 47 20.97 -3.70 3.06
C ASN A 47 22.13 -4.33 2.28
N LYS A 48 22.03 -4.38 0.97
CA LYS A 48 23.12 -4.80 0.07
C LYS A 48 23.78 -3.55 -0.50
N ASN A 49 24.77 -3.06 0.22
CA ASN A 49 25.49 -1.79 -0.01
C ASN A 49 26.10 -1.55 -1.42
N ASN A 50 25.82 -2.39 -2.42
CA ASN A 50 26.45 -2.29 -3.75
C ASN A 50 25.47 -2.51 -4.93
N LYS A 51 24.18 -2.31 -4.76
CA LYS A 51 23.23 -2.46 -5.87
C LYS A 51 22.80 -1.12 -6.44
N LYS A 52 22.79 -1.01 -7.78
CA LYS A 52 22.19 0.12 -8.52
C LYS A 52 20.70 0.31 -8.18
N PHE A 53 20.07 -0.70 -7.59
CA PHE A 53 18.68 -0.71 -7.17
C PHE A 53 18.57 -1.35 -5.78
N ASP A 54 18.12 -0.57 -4.82
CA ASP A 54 17.83 -1.02 -3.45
C ASP A 54 16.32 -1.12 -3.27
N PHE A 55 15.85 -2.29 -2.87
CA PHE A 55 14.43 -2.62 -2.81
C PHE A 55 14.02 -3.07 -1.42
N SER A 56 12.93 -2.53 -0.91
CA SER A 56 12.38 -2.82 0.40
C SER A 56 10.88 -3.09 0.30
N ILE A 57 10.40 -4.08 1.04
CA ILE A 57 8.97 -4.39 1.16
C ILE A 57 8.58 -4.25 2.62
N ILE A 58 7.54 -3.49 2.87
CA ILE A 58 6.95 -3.29 4.20
C ILE A 58 5.46 -3.55 4.08
N GLY A 59 4.90 -4.27 5.03
CA GLY A 59 3.46 -4.51 5.07
C GLY A 59 3.05 -5.31 6.28
N GLY A 60 1.76 -5.37 6.48
CA GLY A 60 1.18 -6.11 7.59
C GLY A 60 -0.31 -5.85 7.76
N PRO A 61 -0.92 -6.59 8.69
CA PRO A 61 -2.30 -6.35 9.08
C PRO A 61 -2.42 -5.02 9.82
N HIS A 62 -3.52 -4.33 9.60
CA HIS A 62 -3.89 -3.11 10.32
C HIS A 62 -5.37 -3.13 10.67
N TYR A 63 -5.76 -2.27 11.59
CA TYR A 63 -7.17 -2.04 11.94
C TYR A 63 -7.44 -0.54 11.97
N SER A 64 -8.54 -0.13 11.38
CA SER A 64 -9.09 1.23 11.52
C SER A 64 -10.61 1.16 11.67
N THR A 65 -11.21 2.21 12.24
CA THR A 65 -12.67 2.29 12.42
C THR A 65 -13.41 2.30 11.09
N ASP A 66 -12.82 2.85 10.03
CA ASP A 66 -13.46 3.03 8.74
C ASP A 66 -13.28 1.82 7.80
N THR A 67 -12.15 1.14 7.91
CA THR A 67 -11.80 0.00 7.04
C THR A 67 -11.77 -1.33 7.76
N GLU A 68 -12.00 -1.34 9.09
CA GLU A 68 -11.88 -2.51 9.95
C GLU A 68 -10.52 -3.22 9.79
N LEU A 69 -10.52 -4.55 9.73
CA LEU A 69 -9.30 -5.32 9.57
C LEU A 69 -8.84 -5.28 8.10
N GLY A 70 -7.61 -4.89 7.88
CA GLY A 70 -7.01 -4.80 6.55
C GLY A 70 -5.61 -5.38 6.48
N LEU A 71 -5.13 -5.53 5.27
CA LEU A 71 -3.76 -5.94 4.94
C LEU A 71 -3.19 -4.94 3.94
N GLY A 72 -2.18 -4.19 4.37
CA GLY A 72 -1.47 -3.22 3.54
C GLY A 72 -0.07 -3.69 3.16
N LEU A 73 0.37 -3.37 1.95
CA LEU A 73 1.69 -3.66 1.42
C LEU A 73 2.26 -2.44 0.70
N VAL A 74 3.54 -2.16 0.93
CA VAL A 74 4.31 -1.15 0.20
C VAL A 74 5.62 -1.79 -0.23
N ALA A 75 5.87 -1.78 -1.54
CA ALA A 75 7.14 -2.12 -2.13
C ALA A 75 7.82 -0.84 -2.61
N ALA A 76 9.00 -0.52 -2.06
CA ALA A 76 9.73 0.70 -2.38
C ALA A 76 11.13 0.38 -2.92
N GLY A 77 11.53 1.06 -3.96
CA GLY A 77 12.85 0.95 -4.56
C GLY A 77 13.54 2.31 -4.66
N LEU A 78 14.82 2.33 -4.33
CA LEU A 78 15.72 3.44 -4.56
C LEU A 78 16.68 3.06 -5.69
N TYR A 79 16.90 3.94 -6.64
CA TYR A 79 17.79 3.69 -7.75
C TYR A 79 18.53 4.96 -8.19
N ARG A 80 19.73 4.77 -8.73
CA ARG A 80 20.54 5.85 -9.29
C ARG A 80 20.61 5.70 -10.80
N ASN A 81 20.20 6.72 -11.51
CA ASN A 81 20.24 6.74 -12.97
C ASN A 81 21.67 6.96 -13.52
N HIS A 82 22.60 7.48 -12.70
CA HIS A 82 23.95 7.81 -13.11
C HIS A 82 24.96 7.52 -12.00
N ASP A 83 26.03 6.83 -12.39
CA ASP A 83 27.12 6.44 -11.49
C ASP A 83 28.07 7.62 -11.17
N THR A 84 27.96 8.75 -11.90
CA THR A 84 28.91 9.88 -11.84
C THR A 84 28.55 10.95 -10.82
N ASP A 85 27.32 10.96 -10.29
CA ASP A 85 26.85 12.06 -9.43
C ASP A 85 26.44 11.53 -8.05
N SER A 86 27.44 11.14 -7.26
CA SER A 86 27.25 10.55 -5.92
C SER A 86 26.63 11.51 -4.90
N LEU A 87 26.62 12.82 -5.18
CA LEU A 87 26.06 13.85 -4.29
C LEU A 87 24.54 14.00 -4.47
N LEU A 88 23.97 13.52 -5.59
CA LEU A 88 22.53 13.60 -5.80
C LEU A 88 21.77 12.51 -5.03
N PRO A 89 20.60 12.86 -4.46
CA PRO A 89 19.76 11.86 -3.86
C PRO A 89 19.29 10.82 -4.90
N PRO A 90 19.09 9.56 -4.51
CA PRO A 90 18.59 8.54 -5.42
C PRO A 90 17.17 8.86 -5.88
N SER A 91 16.83 8.43 -7.08
CA SER A 91 15.45 8.33 -7.54
C SER A 91 14.73 7.25 -6.75
N ASN A 92 13.40 7.39 -6.62
CA ASN A 92 12.59 6.42 -5.90
C ASN A 92 11.34 6.03 -6.68
N VAL A 93 10.87 4.82 -6.43
CA VAL A 93 9.58 4.32 -6.88
C VAL A 93 8.97 3.48 -5.77
N SER A 94 7.67 3.64 -5.55
CA SER A 94 6.93 2.82 -4.59
C SER A 94 5.63 2.35 -5.21
N ILE A 95 5.33 1.07 -5.04
CA ILE A 95 4.02 0.47 -5.33
C ILE A 95 3.38 0.17 -3.99
N PHE A 96 2.15 0.57 -3.82
CA PHE A 96 1.42 0.33 -2.57
C PHE A 96 0.02 -0.20 -2.86
N GLY A 97 -0.44 -1.07 -1.99
CA GLY A 97 -1.76 -1.65 -2.07
C GLY A 97 -2.31 -1.95 -0.69
N ASP A 98 -3.64 -1.98 -0.60
CA ASP A 98 -4.36 -2.25 0.63
C ASP A 98 -5.70 -2.93 0.31
N VAL A 99 -6.10 -3.87 1.16
CA VAL A 99 -7.41 -4.53 1.11
C VAL A 99 -7.95 -4.71 2.51
N SER A 100 -9.26 -4.60 2.69
CA SER A 100 -9.89 -4.75 4.00
C SER A 100 -11.16 -5.60 3.97
N THR A 101 -11.60 -5.99 5.17
CA THR A 101 -12.78 -6.85 5.38
C THR A 101 -14.09 -6.18 4.98
N VAL A 102 -14.19 -4.86 5.02
CA VAL A 102 -15.36 -4.10 4.57
C VAL A 102 -15.39 -3.88 3.05
N GLY A 103 -14.46 -4.49 2.30
CA GLY A 103 -14.39 -4.35 0.84
C GLY A 103 -13.75 -3.04 0.38
N PHE A 104 -12.95 -2.37 1.25
CA PHE A 104 -12.01 -1.35 0.81
C PHE A 104 -10.86 -2.01 0.06
N TYR A 105 -10.45 -1.43 -1.02
CA TYR A 105 -9.20 -1.77 -1.69
C TYR A 105 -8.58 -0.56 -2.36
N MET A 106 -7.27 -0.52 -2.34
CA MET A 106 -6.46 0.53 -2.92
C MET A 106 -5.24 -0.06 -3.61
N LEU A 107 -4.89 0.50 -4.75
CA LEU A 107 -3.64 0.20 -5.45
C LEU A 107 -3.07 1.51 -6.01
N GLY A 108 -1.78 1.70 -5.85
CA GLY A 108 -1.15 2.90 -6.36
C GLY A 108 0.34 2.77 -6.60
N VAL A 109 0.86 3.72 -7.35
CA VAL A 109 2.28 3.88 -7.67
C VAL A 109 2.64 5.34 -7.46
N ARG A 110 3.76 5.59 -6.82
CA ARG A 110 4.34 6.93 -6.69
C ARG A 110 5.85 6.85 -6.82
N GLY A 111 6.43 7.93 -7.30
CA GLY A 111 7.87 8.00 -7.39
C GLY A 111 8.37 9.39 -7.77
N THR A 112 9.69 9.54 -7.66
CA THR A 112 10.41 10.72 -8.11
C THR A 112 11.67 10.27 -8.82
N ASN A 113 11.78 10.64 -10.08
CA ASN A 113 12.97 10.44 -10.91
C ASN A 113 13.78 11.72 -10.90
N ILE A 114 15.04 11.61 -10.50
CA ILE A 114 16.02 12.68 -10.57
C ILE A 114 16.91 12.40 -11.77
N PHE A 115 16.91 13.34 -12.71
CA PHE A 115 17.71 13.24 -13.93
C PHE A 115 19.15 13.72 -13.68
N PRO A 116 20.08 13.42 -14.59
CA PRO A 116 21.48 13.77 -14.45
C PRO A 116 21.70 15.25 -14.12
N HIS A 117 22.68 15.52 -13.27
CA HIS A 117 23.05 16.88 -12.83
C HIS A 117 21.89 17.64 -12.17
N ASP A 118 20.86 16.90 -11.69
CA ASP A 118 19.63 17.47 -11.11
C ASP A 118 18.92 18.48 -12.02
N ARG A 119 19.11 18.35 -13.34
CA ARG A 119 18.54 19.28 -14.30
C ARG A 119 17.03 19.24 -14.36
N TYR A 120 16.46 18.04 -14.22
CA TYR A 120 15.02 17.79 -14.19
C TYR A 120 14.65 16.84 -13.07
N ARG A 121 13.45 17.02 -12.50
CA ARG A 121 12.82 16.11 -11.56
C ARG A 121 11.41 15.79 -12.05
N LEU A 122 11.11 14.51 -12.20
CA LEU A 122 9.78 14.00 -12.56
C LEU A 122 9.18 13.31 -11.35
N SER A 123 8.13 13.89 -10.78
CA SER A 123 7.34 13.26 -9.73
C SER A 123 6.01 12.80 -10.27
N TYR A 124 5.60 11.59 -9.90
CA TYR A 124 4.30 11.02 -10.29
C TYR A 124 3.66 10.31 -9.12
N THR A 125 2.33 10.38 -9.10
CA THR A 125 1.49 9.64 -8.15
C THR A 125 0.23 9.24 -8.89
N THR A 126 -0.03 7.94 -8.93
CA THR A 126 -1.25 7.38 -9.50
C THR A 126 -1.80 6.39 -8.50
N PHE A 127 -3.10 6.48 -8.21
CA PHE A 127 -3.77 5.49 -7.39
C PHE A 127 -5.23 5.33 -7.81
N PHE A 128 -5.71 4.16 -7.49
CA PHE A 128 -7.11 3.79 -7.61
C PHE A 128 -7.55 3.18 -6.28
N TYR A 129 -8.73 3.58 -5.80
CA TYR A 129 -9.35 2.95 -4.66
C TYR A 129 -10.86 2.82 -4.79
N SER A 130 -11.40 1.84 -4.07
CA SER A 130 -12.82 1.67 -3.83
C SER A 130 -13.06 1.69 -2.33
N PHE A 131 -13.91 2.60 -1.89
CA PHE A 131 -14.20 2.79 -0.47
C PHE A 131 -15.72 2.68 -0.26
N PRO A 132 -16.18 1.68 0.50
CA PRO A 132 -17.54 1.64 1.00
C PRO A 132 -17.66 2.69 2.11
N SER A 133 -18.70 3.49 2.08
CA SER A 133 -18.97 4.53 3.07
C SER A 133 -20.47 4.67 3.28
N ASP A 134 -20.83 5.03 4.49
CA ASP A 134 -22.20 5.36 4.84
C ASP A 134 -22.48 6.83 4.54
N PHE A 135 -23.68 7.13 4.10
CA PHE A 135 -24.13 8.47 3.79
C PHE A 135 -25.53 8.70 4.38
N TRP A 136 -25.67 9.72 5.21
CA TRP A 136 -26.92 10.07 5.88
C TRP A 136 -27.66 11.26 5.23
N GLY A 137 -27.18 11.74 4.11
CA GLY A 137 -27.73 12.95 3.46
C GLY A 137 -26.92 14.20 3.78
N ILE A 138 -27.38 15.35 3.30
CA ILE A 138 -26.73 16.66 3.47
C ILE A 138 -27.46 17.44 4.56
N GLY A 139 -26.69 18.01 5.49
CA GLY A 139 -27.18 18.84 6.59
C GLY A 139 -27.22 18.11 7.93
N PHE A 140 -27.37 18.91 9.00
CA PHE A 140 -27.33 18.41 10.36
C PHE A 140 -28.52 17.48 10.67
N ASP A 141 -29.72 17.86 10.26
CA ASP A 141 -30.95 17.10 10.54
C ASP A 141 -30.93 15.73 9.89
N ASN A 142 -30.49 15.65 8.63
CA ASN A 142 -30.38 14.37 7.93
C ASN A 142 -29.24 13.51 8.49
N GLY A 143 -28.12 14.14 8.87
CA GLY A 143 -26.97 13.42 9.43
C GLY A 143 -27.18 12.86 10.84
N ASN A 144 -28.21 13.33 11.54
CA ASN A 144 -28.53 12.90 12.90
C ASN A 144 -29.65 11.84 12.95
N ASP A 145 -30.18 11.44 11.80
CA ASP A 145 -31.22 10.42 11.69
C ASP A 145 -30.69 9.17 11.01
N ASP A 146 -30.56 8.09 11.79
CA ASP A 146 -30.09 6.78 11.29
C ASP A 146 -31.04 6.17 10.24
N GLY A 147 -32.28 6.61 10.18
CA GLY A 147 -33.22 6.21 9.13
C GLY A 147 -32.84 6.68 7.74
N ASN A 148 -31.99 7.72 7.65
CA ASN A 148 -31.47 8.26 6.39
C ASN A 148 -30.18 7.57 5.92
N LYS A 149 -29.66 6.63 6.69
CA LYS A 149 -28.44 5.90 6.36
C LYS A 149 -28.59 5.15 5.04
N SER A 150 -27.71 5.40 4.10
CA SER A 150 -27.58 4.64 2.87
C SER A 150 -26.13 4.23 2.65
N GLU A 151 -25.90 3.00 2.22
CA GLU A 151 -24.57 2.54 1.87
C GLU A 151 -24.19 3.04 0.47
N MET A 152 -23.02 3.62 0.36
CA MET A 152 -22.45 4.10 -0.89
C MET A 152 -21.09 3.47 -1.12
N ARG A 153 -20.75 3.23 -2.39
CA ARG A 153 -19.40 2.86 -2.79
C ARG A 153 -18.80 3.99 -3.60
N ARG A 154 -17.68 4.50 -3.12
CA ARG A 154 -16.91 5.54 -3.79
C ARG A 154 -15.71 4.92 -4.50
N TRP A 155 -15.62 5.16 -5.80
CA TRP A 155 -14.49 4.83 -6.64
C TRP A 155 -13.73 6.09 -6.95
N GLN A 156 -12.43 6.06 -6.80
CA GLN A 156 -11.60 7.19 -7.21
C GLN A 156 -10.36 6.69 -7.95
N ALA A 157 -10.07 7.31 -9.08
CA ALA A 157 -8.84 7.17 -9.82
C ALA A 157 -8.17 8.54 -9.91
N LYS A 158 -6.95 8.65 -9.43
CA LYS A 158 -6.18 9.89 -9.47
C LYS A 158 -4.83 9.65 -10.10
N ALA A 159 -4.43 10.55 -10.99
CA ALA A 159 -3.11 10.61 -11.56
C ALA A 159 -2.58 12.05 -11.47
N LYS A 160 -1.41 12.21 -10.91
CA LYS A 160 -0.68 13.49 -10.83
C LYS A 160 0.73 13.30 -11.35
N VAL A 161 1.14 14.18 -12.26
CA VAL A 161 2.49 14.23 -12.80
C VAL A 161 3.00 15.65 -12.69
N THR A 162 4.22 15.81 -12.19
CA THR A 162 4.90 17.11 -12.04
C THR A 162 6.30 17.00 -12.63
N LEU A 163 6.61 17.82 -13.59
CA LEU A 163 7.94 17.94 -14.20
C LEU A 163 8.55 19.27 -13.78
N LEU A 164 9.65 19.22 -13.05
CA LEU A 164 10.38 20.40 -12.59
C LEU A 164 11.72 20.51 -13.30
N ARG A 165 12.09 21.72 -13.68
CA ARG A 165 13.41 22.07 -14.18
C ARG A 165 14.14 22.91 -13.14
N LYS A 166 15.43 22.63 -12.93
CA LYS A 166 16.29 23.43 -12.07
C LYS A 166 16.59 24.76 -12.75
N LEU A 167 16.31 25.86 -12.07
CA LEU A 167 16.56 27.23 -12.54
C LEU A 167 17.74 27.90 -11.82
N GLY A 168 18.08 27.43 -10.63
CA GLY A 168 19.17 27.94 -9.80
C GLY A 168 19.42 27.01 -8.61
N ASP A 169 20.30 27.42 -7.70
CA ASP A 169 20.56 26.65 -6.49
C ASP A 169 19.28 26.54 -5.66
N ASN A 170 18.77 25.29 -5.50
CA ASN A 170 17.55 24.96 -4.78
C ASN A 170 16.25 25.59 -5.35
N LEU A 171 16.27 26.16 -6.55
CA LEU A 171 15.10 26.72 -7.22
C LEU A 171 14.68 25.83 -8.39
N TYR A 172 13.45 25.36 -8.36
CA TYR A 172 12.84 24.53 -9.40
C TYR A 172 11.49 25.11 -9.81
N ALA A 173 11.20 25.08 -11.11
CA ALA A 173 9.89 25.41 -11.65
C ALA A 173 9.53 24.48 -12.79
N GLY A 174 8.22 24.29 -12.98
CA GLY A 174 7.72 23.46 -14.07
C GLY A 174 6.23 23.15 -13.96
N PRO A 175 5.67 22.52 -14.98
CA PRO A 175 4.27 22.19 -15.05
C PRO A 175 3.88 21.03 -14.13
N SER A 176 2.64 21.06 -13.67
CA SER A 176 1.98 19.95 -12.96
C SER A 176 0.61 19.71 -13.57
N ALA A 177 0.31 18.46 -13.88
CA ALA A 177 -0.99 18.03 -14.36
C ALA A 177 -1.60 17.06 -13.33
N THR A 178 -2.90 17.21 -13.08
CA THR A 178 -3.66 16.32 -12.21
C THR A 178 -4.93 15.90 -12.90
N PHE A 179 -5.17 14.60 -12.95
CA PHE A 179 -6.45 14.01 -13.33
C PHE A 179 -7.05 13.37 -12.08
N ASP A 180 -8.31 13.66 -11.80
CA ASP A 180 -9.05 13.10 -10.67
C ASP A 180 -10.45 12.70 -11.14
N TYR A 181 -10.75 11.41 -11.08
CA TYR A 181 -12.05 10.85 -11.43
C TYR A 181 -12.68 10.21 -10.19
N VAL A 182 -13.87 10.67 -9.85
CA VAL A 182 -14.64 10.16 -8.70
C VAL A 182 -16.00 9.69 -9.18
N ARG A 183 -16.39 8.50 -8.78
CA ARG A 183 -17.72 7.93 -9.01
C ARG A 183 -18.28 7.37 -7.71
N GLY A 184 -19.47 7.81 -7.35
CA GLY A 184 -20.28 7.21 -6.29
C GLY A 184 -21.35 6.29 -6.88
N SER A 185 -21.58 5.15 -6.27
CA SER A 185 -22.73 4.29 -6.56
C SER A 185 -23.39 3.91 -5.24
N ARG A 186 -24.74 3.87 -5.24
CA ARG A 186 -25.49 3.33 -4.12
C ARG A 186 -25.32 1.81 -4.10
N ILE A 187 -25.14 1.24 -2.92
CA ILE A 187 -25.19 -0.20 -2.68
C ILE A 187 -26.61 -0.46 -2.17
N GLU A 188 -27.37 -1.26 -2.88
CA GLU A 188 -28.70 -1.72 -2.43
C GLU A 188 -28.54 -2.89 -1.46
#